data_b2205fcccb086c67074517761b8fddfd
#
_entry.id   b2205fcccb086c67074517761b8fddfd
#
_cell.length_a   1.000
_cell.length_b   1.000
_cell.length_c   1.000
_cell.angle_alpha   90.00
_cell.angle_beta   90.00
_cell.angle_gamma   90.00
#
_symmetry.space_group_name_H-M   'P 1'
#
loop_
_entity.id
_entity.type
_entity.pdbx_description
1 polymer ?
#
loop_
_entity_poly.entity_id
_entity_poly.type
_entity_poly.pdbx_seq_one_letter_code
_entity_poly.pdbx_strand_id
1 'polypeptide(L)'
;MQIFLQGKLLGIEDFLLAPAGGERDHAFTGRSHWVSLLGEILPRALLAELGLAKILLGSSGGGQFLALLPEEARASADTFLAAAAREIASLSDGVVKLIWSVTENLGDWSDVRKRLHDQMRLLRGTPAAGFTSQDFARSGAESAGDAELYFASQLGWKLRDAESVGWSPETPGRILVGEGKHVWSLTGSAESLPFARHAAPNDAGTEPASTATLAFRAAGLGTWGVLRGDVDNFGIRIRRAQSIEEHIQLSVMYKQFFAGELEVLCSMPEFWRKVTVIYSGGDDFAVYGAWDALIGLAREMERLFRRFTEANLVDFAGPEGKTITMALALAPAEDASLGSVFEEAGRRLEAAKSTDKDCIWLLGRTLEWKQFSDAADLKDLLLRMVTDFGVSAQYLRDLCGIYRETQSKMSKRQARKMGGERPWRYHRRIRRILSAARPFSGPARGDYQKMRTALIADLIGRSAVTVKLRPAGRVALEWARLSAEA
;
A
#
# COMPACT_ATOMS: atom_id res chain seq x y z
N MET A 1 -7.17 40.47 0.26
CA MET A 1 -8.08 39.37 0.55
C MET A 1 -7.28 38.07 0.59
N GLN A 2 -7.73 37.02 1.31
CA GLN A 2 -7.08 35.70 1.34
C GLN A 2 -7.81 34.73 0.45
N ILE A 3 -7.06 33.85 -0.23
CA ILE A 3 -7.58 32.80 -1.11
C ILE A 3 -7.01 31.44 -0.70
N PHE A 4 -7.81 30.39 -0.84
CA PHE A 4 -7.33 29.01 -0.81
C PHE A 4 -6.99 28.54 -2.22
N LEU A 5 -5.81 27.94 -2.36
CA LEU A 5 -5.35 27.27 -3.56
C LEU A 5 -5.24 25.76 -3.27
N GLN A 6 -5.93 24.95 -4.04
CA GLN A 6 -5.83 23.50 -4.00
C GLN A 6 -5.22 22.99 -5.31
N GLY A 7 -4.14 22.23 -5.23
CA GLY A 7 -3.55 21.51 -6.36
C GLY A 7 -3.77 20.00 -6.25
N LYS A 8 -3.85 19.33 -7.40
CA LYS A 8 -4.02 17.86 -7.48
C LYS A 8 -3.38 17.28 -8.71
N LEU A 9 -2.64 16.16 -8.54
CA LEU A 9 -2.14 15.31 -9.61
C LEU A 9 -3.21 14.29 -10.01
N LEU A 10 -3.42 14.10 -11.30
CA LEU A 10 -4.32 13.11 -11.89
C LEU A 10 -3.50 12.14 -12.75
N GLY A 11 -4.04 10.94 -13.01
CA GLY A 11 -3.39 9.93 -13.86
C GLY A 11 -2.24 9.16 -13.16
N ILE A 12 -2.15 9.22 -11.84
CA ILE A 12 -1.06 8.62 -11.06
C ILE A 12 -0.98 7.10 -11.28
N GLU A 13 -2.10 6.40 -11.20
CA GLU A 13 -2.14 4.95 -11.32
C GLU A 13 -1.75 4.50 -12.72
N ASP A 14 -2.30 5.14 -13.76
CA ASP A 14 -1.95 4.88 -15.16
C ASP A 14 -0.46 5.12 -15.42
N PHE A 15 0.12 6.15 -14.81
CA PHE A 15 1.54 6.46 -14.92
C PHE A 15 2.44 5.41 -14.25
N LEU A 16 2.06 4.93 -13.06
CA LEU A 16 2.81 3.89 -12.37
C LEU A 16 2.76 2.56 -13.14
N LEU A 17 1.61 2.23 -13.74
CA LEU A 17 1.42 0.99 -14.49
C LEU A 17 1.91 1.07 -15.94
N ALA A 18 2.31 2.24 -16.42
CA ALA A 18 2.82 2.39 -17.78
C ALA A 18 4.04 1.48 -18.02
N PRO A 19 4.15 0.86 -19.20
CA PRO A 19 5.29 0.00 -19.53
C PRO A 19 6.60 0.73 -19.33
N ALA A 20 7.51 0.17 -18.55
CA ALA A 20 8.85 0.68 -18.33
C ALA A 20 9.87 -0.05 -19.21
N GLY A 21 10.91 0.65 -19.65
CA GLY A 21 12.10 0.06 -20.31
C GLY A 21 12.96 -0.75 -19.31
N GLY A 22 14.15 -1.14 -19.69
CA GLY A 22 15.16 -1.99 -19.03
C GLY A 22 15.08 -2.32 -17.52
N GLU A 23 15.31 -1.34 -16.63
CA GLU A 23 15.33 -1.55 -15.15
C GLU A 23 13.96 -1.29 -14.50
N ARG A 24 13.00 -2.15 -14.82
CA ARG A 24 11.57 -1.96 -14.58
C ARG A 24 11.18 -1.67 -13.13
N ASP A 25 11.78 -2.39 -12.16
CA ASP A 25 11.39 -2.27 -10.74
C ASP A 25 11.88 -0.95 -10.12
N HIS A 26 13.09 -0.52 -10.46
CA HIS A 26 13.67 0.74 -9.97
C HIS A 26 12.94 1.96 -10.55
N ALA A 27 12.61 1.94 -11.83
CA ALA A 27 11.85 2.99 -12.48
C ALA A 27 10.42 3.08 -11.92
N PHE A 28 9.76 1.96 -11.65
CA PHE A 28 8.46 1.91 -10.99
C PHE A 28 8.50 2.61 -9.62
N THR A 29 9.46 2.25 -8.78
CA THR A 29 9.65 2.86 -7.46
C THR A 29 9.97 4.35 -7.58
N GLY A 30 10.86 4.73 -8.50
CA GLY A 30 11.23 6.12 -8.74
C GLY A 30 10.07 6.98 -9.25
N ARG A 31 9.22 6.47 -10.13
CA ARG A 31 7.98 7.13 -10.57
C ARG A 31 7.04 7.37 -9.39
N SER A 32 6.92 6.38 -8.51
CA SER A 32 6.09 6.49 -7.31
C SER A 32 6.62 7.54 -6.33
N HIS A 33 7.93 7.56 -6.09
CA HIS A 33 8.59 8.57 -5.27
C HIS A 33 8.43 9.97 -5.87
N TRP A 34 8.56 10.11 -7.20
CA TRP A 34 8.35 11.38 -7.89
C TRP A 34 6.96 11.96 -7.63
N VAL A 35 5.92 11.18 -7.84
CA VAL A 35 4.53 11.61 -7.61
C VAL A 35 4.31 12.01 -6.15
N SER A 36 4.82 11.21 -5.21
CA SER A 36 4.68 11.47 -3.77
C SER A 36 5.40 12.77 -3.39
N LEU A 37 6.64 12.96 -3.86
CA LEU A 37 7.43 14.15 -3.58
C LEU A 37 6.90 15.40 -4.31
N LEU A 38 6.33 15.29 -5.49
CA LEU A 38 5.67 16.43 -6.14
C LEU A 38 4.57 17.02 -5.26
N GLY A 39 3.73 16.17 -4.66
CA GLY A 39 2.69 16.61 -3.73
C GLY A 39 3.24 17.37 -2.50
N GLU A 40 4.48 17.10 -2.12
CA GLU A 40 5.16 17.73 -0.99
C GLU A 40 5.97 18.98 -1.37
N ILE A 41 6.71 18.88 -2.44
CA ILE A 41 7.71 19.88 -2.83
C ILE A 41 7.09 21.04 -3.58
N LEU A 42 6.16 20.81 -4.52
CA LEU A 42 5.56 21.88 -5.31
C LEU A 42 4.92 22.99 -4.46
N PRO A 43 4.06 22.70 -3.44
CA PRO A 43 3.47 23.76 -2.64
C PRO A 43 4.50 24.50 -1.77
N ARG A 44 5.55 23.82 -1.34
CA ARG A 44 6.65 24.46 -0.58
C ARG A 44 7.50 25.35 -1.46
N ALA A 45 7.81 24.90 -2.68
CA ALA A 45 8.55 25.67 -3.67
C ALA A 45 7.72 26.90 -4.11
N LEU A 46 6.41 26.74 -4.30
CA LEU A 46 5.50 27.84 -4.60
C LEU A 46 5.55 28.92 -3.49
N LEU A 47 5.41 28.53 -2.25
CA LEU A 47 5.48 29.50 -1.12
C LEU A 47 6.84 30.17 -1.04
N ALA A 48 7.93 29.43 -1.24
CA ALA A 48 9.30 29.95 -1.20
C ALA A 48 9.55 30.95 -2.36
N GLU A 49 9.12 30.63 -3.58
CA GLU A 49 9.25 31.55 -4.74
C GLU A 49 8.41 32.81 -4.59
N LEU A 50 7.27 32.73 -3.91
CA LEU A 50 6.43 33.88 -3.60
C LEU A 50 6.90 34.67 -2.37
N GLY A 51 7.98 34.23 -1.69
CA GLY A 51 8.45 34.86 -0.44
C GLY A 51 7.47 34.74 0.73
N LEU A 52 6.61 33.72 0.70
CA LEU A 52 5.57 33.50 1.69
C LEU A 52 6.01 32.50 2.78
N ALA A 53 5.47 32.68 3.98
CA ALA A 53 5.81 31.83 5.12
C ALA A 53 5.28 30.38 4.94
N LYS A 54 6.10 29.39 5.34
CA LYS A 54 5.75 27.95 5.25
C LYS A 54 4.45 27.57 5.99
N ILE A 55 4.04 28.32 7.01
CA ILE A 55 2.80 28.10 7.75
C ILE A 55 1.54 28.24 6.88
N LEU A 56 1.64 28.88 5.73
CA LEU A 56 0.54 29.00 4.78
C LEU A 56 0.28 27.72 3.97
N LEU A 57 1.13 26.70 4.11
CA LEU A 57 0.85 25.35 3.63
C LEU A 57 -0.13 24.67 4.59
N GLY A 58 -1.37 24.47 4.14
CA GLY A 58 -2.41 23.84 4.92
C GLY A 58 -2.22 22.32 5.00
N SER A 59 -2.20 21.65 3.86
CA SER A 59 -1.99 20.19 3.80
C SER A 59 -1.27 19.80 2.51
N SER A 60 -0.58 18.65 2.55
CA SER A 60 0.10 18.06 1.39
C SER A 60 0.19 16.54 1.56
N GLY A 61 0.15 15.79 0.45
CA GLY A 61 0.24 14.33 0.43
C GLY A 61 -0.78 13.70 -0.52
N GLY A 62 -0.58 12.45 -0.90
CA GLY A 62 -1.48 11.72 -1.80
C GLY A 62 -1.68 12.41 -3.16
N GLY A 63 -0.65 13.10 -3.67
CA GLY A 63 -0.72 13.84 -4.93
C GLY A 63 -1.61 15.07 -4.91
N GLN A 64 -1.94 15.61 -3.73
CA GLN A 64 -2.72 16.84 -3.59
C GLN A 64 -2.14 17.75 -2.48
N PHE A 65 -2.42 19.04 -2.58
CA PHE A 65 -2.02 20.01 -1.59
C PHE A 65 -3.05 21.15 -1.46
N LEU A 66 -3.03 21.81 -0.32
CA LEU A 66 -3.84 22.97 0.01
C LEU A 66 -2.93 24.07 0.57
N ALA A 67 -2.99 25.28 0.03
CA ALA A 67 -2.26 26.44 0.52
C ALA A 67 -3.19 27.64 0.68
N LEU A 68 -2.86 28.51 1.63
CA LEU A 68 -3.49 29.82 1.82
C LEU A 68 -2.58 30.89 1.24
N LEU A 69 -3.10 31.71 0.36
CA LEU A 69 -2.33 32.77 -0.31
C LEU A 69 -3.03 34.13 -0.17
N PRO A 70 -2.27 35.26 -0.22
CA PRO A 70 -2.87 36.54 -0.48
C PRO A 70 -3.36 36.60 -1.94
N GLU A 71 -4.47 37.32 -2.17
CA GLU A 71 -5.05 37.45 -3.54
C GLU A 71 -4.05 38.02 -4.56
N GLU A 72 -3.16 38.89 -4.14
CA GLU A 72 -2.14 39.53 -4.96
C GLU A 72 -1.15 38.51 -5.53
N ALA A 73 -0.96 37.36 -4.84
CA ALA A 73 -0.06 36.29 -5.28
C ALA A 73 -0.67 35.35 -6.33
N ARG A 74 -1.98 35.48 -6.62
CA ARG A 74 -2.72 34.56 -7.49
C ARG A 74 -2.09 34.42 -8.88
N ALA A 75 -1.82 35.53 -9.57
CA ALA A 75 -1.26 35.50 -10.92
C ALA A 75 0.13 34.85 -10.96
N SER A 76 0.97 35.10 -9.96
CA SER A 76 2.28 34.49 -9.85
C SER A 76 2.18 32.99 -9.52
N ALA A 77 1.22 32.58 -8.68
CA ALA A 77 0.94 31.18 -8.39
C ALA A 77 0.45 30.44 -9.64
N ASP A 78 -0.44 31.03 -10.42
CA ASP A 78 -0.91 30.44 -11.68
C ASP A 78 0.23 30.25 -12.67
N THR A 79 1.12 31.25 -12.79
CA THR A 79 2.32 31.16 -13.66
C THR A 79 3.25 30.04 -13.22
N PHE A 80 3.53 29.94 -11.91
CA PHE A 80 4.37 28.89 -11.34
C PHE A 80 3.79 27.48 -11.62
N LEU A 81 2.51 27.29 -11.29
CA LEU A 81 1.85 25.99 -11.47
C LEU A 81 1.70 25.60 -12.94
N ALA A 82 1.50 26.56 -13.84
CA ALA A 82 1.46 26.32 -15.27
C ALA A 82 2.84 25.87 -15.82
N ALA A 83 3.95 26.43 -15.30
CA ALA A 83 5.29 25.98 -15.66
C ALA A 83 5.55 24.56 -15.17
N ALA A 84 5.23 24.27 -13.91
CA ALA A 84 5.34 22.93 -13.33
C ALA A 84 4.47 21.90 -14.09
N ALA A 85 3.22 22.25 -14.41
CA ALA A 85 2.30 21.37 -15.13
C ALA A 85 2.81 20.95 -16.51
N ARG A 86 3.46 21.87 -17.24
CA ARG A 86 4.06 21.56 -18.54
C ARG A 86 5.19 20.56 -18.43
N GLU A 87 6.10 20.73 -17.50
CA GLU A 87 7.20 19.79 -17.33
C GLU A 87 6.75 18.43 -16.76
N ILE A 88 5.80 18.42 -15.81
CA ILE A 88 5.18 17.19 -15.30
C ILE A 88 4.55 16.40 -16.47
N ALA A 89 3.82 17.06 -17.34
CA ALA A 89 3.25 16.43 -18.53
C ALA A 89 4.34 15.89 -19.47
N SER A 90 5.41 16.65 -19.69
CA SER A 90 6.55 16.21 -20.51
C SER A 90 7.24 14.96 -19.93
N LEU A 91 7.52 14.94 -18.61
CA LEU A 91 8.19 13.82 -17.95
C LEU A 91 7.33 12.54 -17.88
N SER A 92 6.02 12.68 -17.96
CA SER A 92 5.06 11.57 -17.86
C SER A 92 4.36 11.24 -19.17
N ASP A 93 4.86 11.71 -20.31
CA ASP A 93 4.21 11.57 -21.63
C ASP A 93 2.72 11.99 -21.62
N GLY A 94 2.38 13.03 -20.86
CA GLY A 94 1.04 13.57 -20.72
C GLY A 94 0.10 12.76 -19.83
N VAL A 95 0.57 11.68 -19.21
CA VAL A 95 -0.26 10.81 -18.34
C VAL A 95 -0.58 11.52 -17.02
N VAL A 96 0.44 12.09 -16.35
CA VAL A 96 0.22 12.85 -15.11
C VAL A 96 -0.14 14.30 -15.45
N LYS A 97 -1.24 14.77 -14.86
CA LYS A 97 -1.73 16.13 -15.04
C LYS A 97 -1.83 16.84 -13.70
N LEU A 98 -1.22 18.00 -13.57
CA LEU A 98 -1.42 18.90 -12.45
C LEU A 98 -2.60 19.83 -12.76
N ILE A 99 -3.63 19.79 -11.92
CA ILE A 99 -4.76 20.71 -11.94
C ILE A 99 -4.82 21.48 -10.63
N TRP A 100 -5.32 22.72 -10.65
CA TRP A 100 -5.51 23.51 -9.42
C TRP A 100 -6.75 24.37 -9.51
N SER A 101 -7.30 24.69 -8.35
CA SER A 101 -8.43 25.58 -8.18
C SER A 101 -8.15 26.60 -7.09
N VAL A 102 -8.76 27.77 -7.21
CA VAL A 102 -8.61 28.87 -6.27
C VAL A 102 -9.97 29.35 -5.85
N THR A 103 -10.18 29.58 -4.54
CA THR A 103 -11.41 30.16 -4.00
C THR A 103 -11.12 31.17 -2.90
N GLU A 104 -11.99 32.15 -2.76
CA GLU A 104 -11.90 33.12 -1.67
C GLU A 104 -12.10 32.44 -0.31
N ASN A 105 -11.38 32.93 0.70
CA ASN A 105 -11.57 32.53 2.10
C ASN A 105 -12.79 33.27 2.69
N LEU A 106 -14.00 32.89 2.24
CA LEU A 106 -15.27 33.49 2.67
C LEU A 106 -16.26 32.40 3.07
N GLY A 107 -16.89 32.60 4.23
CA GLY A 107 -17.84 31.63 4.82
C GLY A 107 -17.16 30.51 5.61
N ASP A 108 -17.93 29.53 6.00
CA ASP A 108 -17.46 28.40 6.78
C ASP A 108 -16.55 27.46 5.95
N TRP A 109 -15.68 26.70 6.64
CA TRP A 109 -14.78 25.75 5.97
C TRP A 109 -15.51 24.74 5.06
N SER A 110 -16.70 24.32 5.43
CA SER A 110 -17.55 23.46 4.60
C SER A 110 -17.88 24.08 3.25
N ASP A 111 -18.15 25.38 3.20
CA ASP A 111 -18.48 26.11 1.97
C ASP A 111 -17.24 26.34 1.11
N VAL A 112 -16.11 26.73 1.72
CA VAL A 112 -14.83 26.86 1.04
C VAL A 112 -14.44 25.53 0.38
N ARG A 113 -14.49 24.44 1.13
CA ARG A 113 -14.17 23.09 0.63
C ARG A 113 -15.10 22.65 -0.49
N LYS A 114 -16.40 22.95 -0.41
CA LYS A 114 -17.37 22.64 -1.46
C LYS A 114 -17.02 23.38 -2.76
N ARG A 115 -16.74 24.69 -2.68
CA ARG A 115 -16.32 25.48 -3.85
C ARG A 115 -15.06 24.93 -4.50
N LEU A 116 -14.02 24.60 -3.71
CA LEU A 116 -12.80 23.97 -4.21
C LEU A 116 -13.10 22.64 -4.91
N HIS A 117 -13.92 21.79 -4.28
CA HIS A 117 -14.28 20.49 -4.84
C HIS A 117 -15.05 20.59 -6.15
N ASP A 118 -16.03 21.51 -6.22
CA ASP A 118 -16.85 21.70 -7.42
C ASP A 118 -15.99 22.24 -8.59
N GLN A 119 -15.09 23.18 -8.33
CA GLN A 119 -14.13 23.66 -9.33
C GLN A 119 -13.18 22.57 -9.79
N MET A 120 -12.62 21.78 -8.88
CA MET A 120 -11.75 20.64 -9.22
C MET A 120 -12.48 19.58 -10.05
N ARG A 121 -13.76 19.37 -9.79
CA ARG A 121 -14.61 18.46 -10.57
C ARG A 121 -14.78 18.93 -12.01
N LEU A 122 -14.99 20.21 -12.25
CA LEU A 122 -15.09 20.79 -13.58
C LEU A 122 -13.76 20.64 -14.34
N LEU A 123 -12.63 20.92 -13.68
CA LEU A 123 -11.29 20.81 -14.28
C LEU A 123 -10.90 19.38 -14.68
N ARG A 124 -11.41 18.36 -13.99
CA ARG A 124 -11.17 16.95 -14.37
C ARG A 124 -11.75 16.58 -15.74
N GLY A 125 -12.85 17.21 -16.14
CA GLY A 125 -13.53 16.96 -17.42
C GLY A 125 -13.03 17.81 -18.57
N THR A 126 -12.15 18.80 -18.32
CA THR A 126 -11.65 19.71 -19.35
C THR A 126 -10.34 19.16 -19.90
N PRO A 127 -10.15 19.06 -21.24
CA PRO A 127 -8.83 18.83 -21.81
C PRO A 127 -7.89 19.92 -21.29
N ALA A 128 -6.64 19.56 -20.95
CA ALA A 128 -5.66 20.53 -20.47
C ALA A 128 -5.57 21.70 -21.45
N ALA A 129 -5.95 22.90 -20.99
CA ALA A 129 -5.98 24.09 -21.83
C ALA A 129 -4.55 24.36 -22.35
N GLY A 130 -4.37 24.30 -23.66
CA GLY A 130 -3.11 24.66 -24.34
C GLY A 130 -2.29 23.51 -24.89
N PHE A 131 -2.72 22.24 -24.75
CA PHE A 131 -2.04 21.10 -25.36
C PHE A 131 -2.87 20.47 -26.47
N THR A 132 -2.33 20.48 -27.70
CA THR A 132 -2.85 19.68 -28.80
C THR A 132 -2.10 18.35 -28.86
N SER A 133 -2.75 17.27 -29.33
CA SER A 133 -2.10 15.96 -29.52
C SER A 133 -0.85 16.01 -30.42
N GLN A 134 -0.64 17.11 -31.16
CA GLN A 134 0.55 17.34 -31.98
C GLN A 134 1.78 17.83 -31.20
N ASP A 135 1.59 18.42 -30.01
CA ASP A 135 2.69 18.86 -29.15
C ASP A 135 3.42 17.68 -28.50
N PHE A 136 2.72 16.57 -28.29
CA PHE A 136 3.30 15.33 -27.72
C PHE A 136 4.03 14.46 -28.77
N ALA A 137 3.64 14.53 -30.02
CA ALA A 137 4.27 13.73 -31.10
C ALA A 137 5.71 14.17 -31.46
N ARG A 138 6.20 15.29 -30.90
CA ARG A 138 7.57 15.83 -31.14
C ARG A 138 8.57 15.56 -30.02
N SER A 139 8.13 15.00 -28.87
CA SER A 139 9.02 14.56 -27.79
C SER A 139 9.53 13.16 -28.15
N GLY A 140 10.61 13.10 -28.92
CA GLY A 140 11.11 11.86 -29.51
C GLY A 140 11.61 10.84 -28.45
N ALA A 141 11.90 9.63 -28.91
CA ALA A 141 12.38 8.49 -28.11
C ALA A 141 13.60 8.78 -27.20
N GLU A 142 14.40 9.82 -27.52
CA GLU A 142 15.53 10.28 -26.69
C GLU A 142 15.06 10.90 -25.36
N SER A 143 13.96 11.67 -25.34
CA SER A 143 13.45 12.28 -24.11
C SER A 143 12.79 11.26 -23.17
N ALA A 144 12.23 10.19 -23.71
CA ALA A 144 11.66 9.10 -22.92
C ALA A 144 12.75 8.29 -22.19
N GLY A 145 13.90 8.06 -22.83
CA GLY A 145 15.06 7.41 -22.21
C GLY A 145 15.65 8.21 -21.05
N ASP A 146 15.74 9.53 -21.20
CA ASP A 146 16.24 10.42 -20.13
C ASP A 146 15.29 10.48 -18.94
N ALA A 147 13.99 10.51 -19.17
CA ALA A 147 12.99 10.46 -18.10
C ALA A 147 13.04 9.14 -17.32
N GLU A 148 13.15 8.02 -18.04
CA GLU A 148 13.26 6.69 -17.41
C GLU A 148 14.54 6.55 -16.57
N LEU A 149 15.67 7.03 -17.10
CA LEU A 149 16.94 7.07 -16.37
C LEU A 149 16.83 7.96 -15.12
N TYR A 150 16.15 9.10 -15.20
CA TYR A 150 15.90 9.98 -14.07
C TYR A 150 15.10 9.26 -12.99
N PHE A 151 14.00 8.59 -13.33
CA PHE A 151 13.20 7.84 -12.36
C PHE A 151 13.99 6.69 -11.74
N ALA A 152 14.67 5.87 -12.53
CA ALA A 152 15.40 4.72 -12.03
C ALA A 152 16.61 5.13 -11.16
N SER A 153 17.48 6.01 -11.65
CA SER A 153 18.74 6.31 -11.00
C SER A 153 18.63 7.35 -9.88
N GLN A 154 17.90 8.46 -10.10
CA GLN A 154 17.82 9.53 -9.10
C GLN A 154 16.81 9.19 -8.03
N LEU A 155 15.58 8.87 -8.40
CA LEU A 155 14.48 8.67 -7.46
C LEU A 155 14.27 7.22 -7.02
N GLY A 156 14.63 6.26 -7.85
CA GLY A 156 14.59 4.84 -7.48
C GLY A 156 15.77 4.39 -6.65
N TRP A 157 16.92 5.05 -6.80
CA TRP A 157 18.16 4.64 -6.14
C TRP A 157 18.77 5.69 -5.21
N LYS A 158 19.24 6.83 -5.74
CA LYS A 158 19.98 7.83 -4.94
C LYS A 158 19.14 8.44 -3.82
N LEU A 159 17.83 8.53 -4.00
CA LEU A 159 16.92 9.09 -3.00
C LEU A 159 16.93 8.28 -1.69
N ARG A 160 17.21 6.98 -1.74
CA ARG A 160 17.23 6.12 -0.55
C ARG A 160 18.12 6.67 0.56
N ASP A 161 19.35 7.07 0.19
CA ASP A 161 20.36 7.51 1.11
C ASP A 161 20.51 9.05 1.16
N ALA A 162 19.66 9.78 0.46
CA ALA A 162 19.73 11.23 0.39
C ALA A 162 19.31 11.89 1.71
N GLU A 163 20.05 12.89 2.16
CA GLU A 163 19.71 13.68 3.34
C GLU A 163 18.66 14.75 3.05
N SER A 164 18.53 15.14 1.76
CA SER A 164 17.63 16.21 1.33
C SER A 164 17.16 16.03 -0.09
N VAL A 165 16.08 16.73 -0.42
CA VAL A 165 15.55 16.92 -1.77
C VAL A 165 15.36 18.40 -2.04
N GLY A 166 15.44 18.77 -3.30
CA GLY A 166 15.31 20.16 -3.70
C GLY A 166 14.46 20.38 -4.94
N TRP A 167 14.32 21.65 -5.26
CA TRP A 167 13.58 22.14 -6.42
C TRP A 167 14.29 23.37 -7.01
N SER A 168 14.19 23.53 -8.32
CA SER A 168 14.70 24.70 -9.05
C SER A 168 13.71 25.18 -10.10
N PRO A 169 13.64 26.49 -10.38
CA PRO A 169 12.74 27.06 -11.40
C PRO A 169 13.11 26.66 -12.85
N GLU A 170 14.34 26.23 -13.08
CA GLU A 170 14.82 25.74 -14.39
C GLU A 170 14.18 24.38 -14.74
N THR A 171 13.82 23.59 -13.74
CA THR A 171 13.21 22.26 -13.89
C THR A 171 12.02 22.09 -12.93
N PRO A 172 10.93 22.87 -13.12
CA PRO A 172 9.88 23.04 -12.13
C PRO A 172 9.03 21.79 -11.88
N GLY A 173 9.11 20.77 -12.75
CA GLY A 173 8.44 19.47 -12.57
C GLY A 173 9.37 18.37 -12.04
N ARG A 174 10.66 18.66 -11.82
CA ARG A 174 11.62 17.68 -11.29
C ARG A 174 11.85 17.83 -9.80
N ILE A 175 12.17 16.72 -9.16
CA ILE A 175 12.69 16.67 -7.80
C ILE A 175 14.20 16.42 -7.90
N LEU A 176 14.98 17.28 -7.29
CA LEU A 176 16.43 17.20 -7.30
C LEU A 176 16.90 16.53 -6.00
N VAL A 177 17.84 15.60 -6.11
CA VAL A 177 18.35 14.85 -4.94
C VAL A 177 19.60 15.54 -4.40
N GLY A 178 19.48 16.11 -3.20
CA GLY A 178 20.62 16.77 -2.51
C GLY A 178 20.95 18.19 -2.99
N GLU A 179 20.27 18.71 -4.00
CA GLU A 179 20.59 20.00 -4.64
C GLU A 179 19.30 20.77 -5.03
N GLY A 180 19.46 22.03 -5.46
CA GLY A 180 18.37 22.89 -5.94
C GLY A 180 18.44 24.30 -5.38
N LYS A 181 17.62 25.20 -5.91
CA LYS A 181 17.47 26.57 -5.38
C LYS A 181 16.84 26.55 -3.99
N HIS A 182 15.84 25.69 -3.78
CA HIS A 182 15.24 25.43 -2.49
C HIS A 182 15.46 23.97 -2.12
N VAL A 183 15.90 23.71 -0.89
CA VAL A 183 16.23 22.37 -0.40
C VAL A 183 15.52 22.09 0.92
N TRP A 184 14.97 20.88 1.06
CA TRP A 184 14.30 20.40 2.26
C TRP A 184 14.95 19.11 2.77
N SER A 185 15.22 19.07 4.06
CA SER A 185 15.77 17.87 4.71
C SER A 185 14.75 16.74 4.73
N LEU A 186 15.21 15.51 4.54
CA LEU A 186 14.46 14.27 4.72
C LEU A 186 14.78 13.58 6.06
N THR A 187 15.81 14.01 6.76
CA THR A 187 16.30 13.39 8.00
C THR A 187 16.78 14.43 9.00
N GLY A 188 16.89 14.05 10.26
CA GLY A 188 17.69 14.76 11.26
C GLY A 188 17.02 15.94 11.97
N SER A 189 15.82 16.38 11.63
CA SER A 189 15.17 17.50 12.31
C SER A 189 13.65 17.35 12.41
N ALA A 190 13.01 18.07 13.34
CA ALA A 190 11.56 18.17 13.43
C ALA A 190 10.91 18.86 12.20
N GLU A 191 11.72 19.54 11.39
CA GLU A 191 11.29 20.19 10.15
C GLU A 191 11.49 19.33 8.90
N SER A 192 12.06 18.12 9.06
CA SER A 192 12.25 17.18 7.94
C SER A 192 10.93 16.78 7.33
N LEU A 193 10.93 16.57 6.01
CA LEU A 193 9.77 16.05 5.31
C LEU A 193 9.55 14.58 5.70
N PRO A 194 8.39 14.23 6.24
CA PRO A 194 8.05 12.84 6.47
C PRO A 194 7.91 12.14 5.11
N PHE A 195 8.78 11.18 4.84
CA PHE A 195 8.80 10.45 3.58
C PHE A 195 9.36 9.04 3.77
N ALA A 196 8.53 8.02 3.57
CA ALA A 196 8.96 6.64 3.63
C ALA A 196 9.61 6.25 2.29
N ARG A 197 10.86 5.76 2.38
CA ARG A 197 11.73 5.48 1.22
C ARG A 197 12.62 4.26 1.42
N HIS A 198 12.35 3.48 2.46
CA HIS A 198 13.13 2.28 2.74
C HIS A 198 13.17 1.36 1.52
N ALA A 199 14.38 0.93 1.14
CA ALA A 199 14.62 -0.05 0.10
C ALA A 199 15.59 -1.12 0.60
N ALA A 200 15.18 -2.39 0.55
CA ALA A 200 16.05 -3.50 0.89
C ALA A 200 17.30 -3.46 0.00
N PRO A 201 18.53 -3.50 0.56
CA PRO A 201 19.75 -3.51 -0.22
C PRO A 201 19.94 -4.87 -0.91
N ASN A 202 20.65 -4.89 -2.05
CA ASN A 202 21.18 -6.12 -2.64
C ASN A 202 22.25 -6.71 -1.68
N ASP A 203 22.86 -7.85 -2.04
CA ASP A 203 23.84 -8.51 -1.16
C ASP A 203 25.17 -7.75 -1.06
N ALA A 204 25.49 -6.94 -2.05
CA ALA A 204 26.64 -6.05 -2.04
C ALA A 204 26.38 -4.73 -1.26
N GLY A 205 25.12 -4.41 -0.96
CA GLY A 205 24.73 -3.16 -0.30
C GLY A 205 24.79 -1.92 -1.21
N THR A 206 25.05 -2.10 -2.49
CA THR A 206 25.28 -1.02 -3.46
C THR A 206 24.06 -0.58 -4.23
N GLU A 207 23.00 -1.40 -4.29
CA GLU A 207 21.78 -1.17 -5.03
C GLU A 207 20.55 -1.75 -4.30
N PRO A 208 19.33 -1.37 -4.64
CA PRO A 208 18.14 -2.03 -4.14
C PRO A 208 18.11 -3.50 -4.58
N ALA A 209 17.59 -4.37 -3.72
CA ALA A 209 17.36 -5.76 -4.04
C ALA A 209 16.31 -5.90 -5.14
N SER A 210 16.60 -6.75 -6.14
CA SER A 210 15.60 -7.14 -7.14
C SER A 210 14.48 -7.99 -6.52
N THR A 211 13.35 -8.09 -7.19
CA THR A 211 12.25 -8.98 -6.80
C THR A 211 12.70 -10.44 -6.66
N ALA A 212 13.61 -10.91 -7.52
CA ALA A 212 14.23 -12.23 -7.41
C ALA A 212 15.07 -12.38 -6.13
N THR A 213 15.87 -11.38 -5.77
CA THR A 213 16.64 -11.37 -4.52
C THR A 213 15.73 -11.39 -3.29
N LEU A 214 14.63 -10.64 -3.32
CA LEU A 214 13.64 -10.63 -2.24
C LEU A 214 12.91 -11.97 -2.12
N ALA A 215 12.57 -12.61 -3.24
CA ALA A 215 12.02 -13.96 -3.28
C ALA A 215 12.96 -14.98 -2.66
N PHE A 216 14.25 -14.92 -2.97
CA PHE A 216 15.26 -15.79 -2.40
C PHE A 216 15.43 -15.64 -0.88
N ARG A 217 15.18 -14.43 -0.33
CA ARG A 217 15.24 -14.15 1.10
C ARG A 217 13.97 -14.53 1.86
N ALA A 218 12.93 -15.00 1.17
CA ALA A 218 11.71 -15.45 1.79
C ALA A 218 11.93 -16.74 2.59
N ALA A 219 11.22 -16.90 3.70
CA ALA A 219 11.20 -18.16 4.43
C ALA A 219 10.19 -19.13 3.79
N GLY A 220 10.63 -20.38 3.53
CA GLY A 220 9.82 -21.37 2.84
C GLY A 220 9.84 -21.20 1.33
N LEU A 221 8.68 -21.12 0.68
CA LEU A 221 8.61 -20.91 -0.78
C LEU A 221 9.31 -19.60 -1.18
N GLY A 222 10.28 -19.69 -2.06
CA GLY A 222 10.98 -18.55 -2.63
C GLY A 222 10.07 -17.72 -3.54
N THR A 223 9.29 -16.81 -2.97
CA THR A 223 8.43 -15.89 -3.73
C THR A 223 8.33 -14.52 -3.05
N TRP A 224 7.87 -13.55 -3.82
CA TRP A 224 7.66 -12.18 -3.37
C TRP A 224 6.21 -11.75 -3.58
N GLY A 225 5.86 -10.58 -3.11
CA GLY A 225 4.52 -10.03 -3.28
C GLY A 225 4.47 -8.53 -3.09
N VAL A 226 3.25 -7.98 -3.16
CA VAL A 226 2.93 -6.59 -2.87
C VAL A 226 1.84 -6.54 -1.81
N LEU A 227 2.12 -5.79 -0.74
CA LEU A 227 1.16 -5.41 0.30
C LEU A 227 0.69 -3.97 0.04
N ARG A 228 -0.62 -3.78 -0.08
CA ARG A 228 -1.25 -2.46 -0.09
C ARG A 228 -2.19 -2.33 1.11
N GLY A 229 -2.23 -1.14 1.70
CA GLY A 229 -3.13 -0.81 2.80
C GLY A 229 -3.74 0.57 2.62
N ASP A 230 -4.97 0.74 3.11
CA ASP A 230 -5.73 1.99 2.98
C ASP A 230 -6.69 2.13 4.15
N VAL A 231 -6.75 3.33 4.72
CA VAL A 231 -7.59 3.67 5.86
C VAL A 231 -9.06 3.67 5.48
N ASP A 232 -9.87 3.00 6.27
CA ASP A 232 -11.29 2.85 6.00
C ASP A 232 -12.05 4.17 6.21
N ASN A 233 -12.77 4.61 5.16
CA ASN A 233 -13.59 5.82 5.19
C ASN A 233 -12.82 7.12 5.50
N PHE A 234 -11.51 7.18 5.22
CA PHE A 234 -10.71 8.39 5.45
C PHE A 234 -11.30 9.62 4.76
N GLY A 235 -11.70 9.52 3.49
CA GLY A 235 -12.34 10.61 2.77
C GLY A 235 -13.64 11.10 3.43
N ILE A 236 -14.38 10.24 4.17
CA ILE A 236 -15.54 10.66 4.97
C ILE A 236 -15.07 11.42 6.21
N ARG A 237 -14.02 10.92 6.90
CA ARG A 237 -13.42 11.58 8.06
C ARG A 237 -13.00 13.00 7.73
N ILE A 238 -12.24 13.19 6.66
CA ILE A 238 -11.79 14.51 6.20
C ILE A 238 -12.97 15.43 5.84
N ARG A 239 -14.01 14.89 5.21
CA ARG A 239 -15.21 15.69 4.89
C ARG A 239 -16.04 16.12 6.11
N ARG A 240 -15.89 15.45 7.24
CA ARG A 240 -16.56 15.82 8.51
C ARG A 240 -15.82 16.88 9.30
N ALA A 241 -14.58 17.25 8.91
CA ALA A 241 -13.84 18.31 9.56
C ALA A 241 -14.66 19.61 9.56
N GLN A 242 -14.86 20.16 10.75
CA GLN A 242 -15.70 21.35 10.96
C GLN A 242 -14.93 22.65 10.67
N SER A 243 -13.61 22.62 10.84
CA SER A 243 -12.73 23.74 10.60
C SER A 243 -11.53 23.36 9.74
N ILE A 244 -10.81 24.38 9.24
CA ILE A 244 -9.56 24.16 8.47
C ILE A 244 -8.47 23.57 9.38
N GLU A 245 -8.42 23.95 10.65
CA GLU A 245 -7.46 23.45 11.62
C GLU A 245 -7.66 21.94 11.85
N GLU A 246 -8.91 21.50 12.02
CA GLU A 246 -9.24 20.08 12.14
C GLU A 246 -8.85 19.30 10.88
N HIS A 247 -9.12 19.87 9.70
CA HIS A 247 -8.71 19.28 8.43
C HIS A 247 -7.20 19.11 8.32
N ILE A 248 -6.45 20.15 8.66
CA ILE A 248 -4.98 20.13 8.63
C ILE A 248 -4.44 19.14 9.66
N GLN A 249 -4.95 19.17 10.88
CA GLN A 249 -4.54 18.27 11.96
C GLN A 249 -4.70 16.80 11.54
N LEU A 250 -5.86 16.42 11.02
CA LEU A 250 -6.09 15.06 10.50
C LEU A 250 -5.10 14.72 9.40
N SER A 251 -4.94 15.58 8.38
CA SER A 251 -4.03 15.33 7.26
C SER A 251 -2.58 15.13 7.73
N VAL A 252 -2.11 15.95 8.66
CA VAL A 252 -0.74 15.88 9.19
C VAL A 252 -0.54 14.61 10.03
N MET A 253 -1.48 14.27 10.92
CA MET A 253 -1.39 13.11 11.80
C MET A 253 -1.31 11.80 11.00
N TYR A 254 -2.20 11.60 10.03
CA TYR A 254 -2.18 10.39 9.21
C TYR A 254 -0.92 10.31 8.35
N LYS A 255 -0.52 11.43 7.75
CA LYS A 255 0.71 11.47 6.96
C LYS A 255 1.95 11.15 7.80
N GLN A 256 2.06 11.72 9.01
CA GLN A 256 3.17 11.41 9.91
C GLN A 256 3.18 9.93 10.31
N PHE A 257 2.01 9.35 10.55
CA PHE A 257 1.90 7.93 10.84
C PHE A 257 2.40 7.08 9.66
N PHE A 258 1.82 7.25 8.46
CA PHE A 258 2.17 6.39 7.33
C PHE A 258 3.60 6.62 6.84
N ALA A 259 4.09 7.85 6.80
CA ALA A 259 5.47 8.11 6.37
C ALA A 259 6.50 7.77 7.45
N GLY A 260 6.21 8.04 8.73
CA GLY A 260 7.14 7.81 9.83
C GLY A 260 7.17 6.35 10.28
N GLU A 261 6.02 5.79 10.69
CA GLU A 261 5.97 4.43 11.23
C GLU A 261 6.29 3.37 10.18
N LEU A 262 5.88 3.58 8.91
CA LEU A 262 6.22 2.65 7.84
C LEU A 262 7.73 2.60 7.59
N GLU A 263 8.41 3.76 7.56
CA GLU A 263 9.86 3.83 7.39
C GLU A 263 10.59 3.11 8.53
N VAL A 264 10.18 3.37 9.78
CA VAL A 264 10.76 2.73 10.97
C VAL A 264 10.55 1.21 10.91
N LEU A 265 9.33 0.75 10.64
CA LEU A 265 9.04 -0.68 10.55
C LEU A 265 9.86 -1.37 9.46
N CYS A 266 9.88 -0.82 8.26
CA CYS A 266 10.64 -1.40 7.16
C CYS A 266 12.16 -1.45 7.45
N SER A 267 12.66 -0.55 8.29
CA SER A 267 14.06 -0.50 8.70
C SER A 267 14.41 -1.44 9.86
N MET A 268 13.43 -2.09 10.49
CA MET A 268 13.68 -3.05 11.59
C MET A 268 14.41 -4.32 11.11
N PRO A 269 15.20 -4.99 11.97
CA PRO A 269 15.98 -6.17 11.60
C PRO A 269 15.21 -7.27 10.90
N GLU A 270 13.92 -7.45 11.22
CA GLU A 270 13.04 -8.46 10.65
C GLU A 270 12.66 -8.15 9.19
N PHE A 271 12.68 -6.86 8.80
CA PHE A 271 12.15 -6.38 7.53
C PHE A 271 13.20 -5.75 6.61
N TRP A 272 14.24 -5.09 7.14
CA TRP A 272 15.13 -4.18 6.38
C TRP A 272 15.79 -4.79 5.13
N ARG A 273 16.05 -6.10 5.09
CA ARG A 273 16.58 -6.81 3.92
C ARG A 273 15.52 -7.43 3.02
N LYS A 274 14.25 -7.41 3.44
CA LYS A 274 13.19 -8.20 2.84
C LYS A 274 12.09 -7.38 2.20
N VAL A 275 12.00 -6.07 2.48
CA VAL A 275 10.91 -5.23 2.00
C VAL A 275 11.42 -3.91 1.43
N THR A 276 10.65 -3.37 0.48
CA THR A 276 10.93 -2.07 -0.16
C THR A 276 9.63 -1.29 -0.27
N VAL A 277 9.64 -0.04 0.18
CA VAL A 277 8.49 0.86 0.10
C VAL A 277 8.30 1.31 -1.36
N ILE A 278 7.08 1.18 -1.85
CA ILE A 278 6.67 1.75 -3.13
C ILE A 278 6.22 3.18 -2.91
N TYR A 279 5.28 3.39 -2.00
CA TYR A 279 4.84 4.71 -1.58
C TYR A 279 4.22 4.68 -0.18
N SER A 280 4.15 5.87 0.39
CA SER A 280 3.39 6.19 1.59
C SER A 280 2.59 7.46 1.31
N GLY A 281 1.28 7.34 1.31
CA GLY A 281 0.35 8.46 1.10
C GLY A 281 -0.09 9.13 2.40
N GLY A 282 -1.19 9.88 2.33
CA GLY A 282 -1.83 10.45 3.53
C GLY A 282 -2.61 9.41 4.32
N ASP A 283 -3.20 8.44 3.65
CA ASP A 283 -4.10 7.43 4.21
C ASP A 283 -3.87 6.03 3.64
N ASP A 284 -2.92 5.88 2.73
CA ASP A 284 -2.63 4.61 2.06
C ASP A 284 -1.12 4.37 1.93
N PHE A 285 -0.74 3.14 1.68
CA PHE A 285 0.64 2.75 1.45
C PHE A 285 0.76 1.50 0.56
N ALA A 286 1.94 1.32 -0.03
CA ALA A 286 2.31 0.09 -0.71
C ALA A 286 3.77 -0.29 -0.47
N VAL A 287 4.00 -1.58 -0.26
CA VAL A 287 5.32 -2.18 -0.02
C VAL A 287 5.42 -3.48 -0.81
N TYR A 288 6.56 -3.76 -1.42
CA TYR A 288 6.83 -5.07 -2.00
C TYR A 288 8.00 -5.76 -1.27
N GLY A 289 8.07 -7.07 -1.36
CA GLY A 289 9.12 -7.81 -0.66
C GLY A 289 8.88 -9.31 -0.55
N ALA A 290 9.69 -9.97 0.27
CA ALA A 290 9.52 -11.37 0.62
C ALA A 290 8.14 -11.60 1.24
N TRP A 291 7.41 -12.59 0.74
CA TRP A 291 6.01 -12.80 1.12
C TRP A 291 5.78 -12.97 2.63
N ASP A 292 6.69 -13.68 3.29
CA ASP A 292 6.63 -13.93 4.74
C ASP A 292 6.81 -12.66 5.56
N ALA A 293 7.74 -11.80 5.14
CA ALA A 293 7.98 -10.51 5.75
C ALA A 293 6.79 -9.56 5.57
N LEU A 294 6.15 -9.56 4.39
CA LEU A 294 4.97 -8.73 4.14
C LEU A 294 3.77 -9.12 5.02
N ILE A 295 3.60 -10.41 5.34
CA ILE A 295 2.56 -10.83 6.30
C ILE A 295 2.87 -10.30 7.71
N GLY A 296 4.13 -10.38 8.13
CA GLY A 296 4.58 -9.81 9.40
C GLY A 296 4.38 -8.30 9.46
N LEU A 297 4.78 -7.60 8.40
CA LEU A 297 4.61 -6.15 8.25
C LEU A 297 3.14 -5.73 8.33
N ALA A 298 2.24 -6.44 7.65
CA ALA A 298 0.80 -6.16 7.69
C ALA A 298 0.25 -6.23 9.13
N ARG A 299 0.67 -7.23 9.92
CA ARG A 299 0.28 -7.39 11.32
C ARG A 299 0.77 -6.23 12.19
N GLU A 300 2.04 -5.85 12.04
CA GLU A 300 2.61 -4.77 12.83
C GLU A 300 2.02 -3.40 12.45
N MET A 301 1.79 -3.14 11.16
CA MET A 301 1.12 -1.93 10.70
C MET A 301 -0.31 -1.81 11.27
N GLU A 302 -1.11 -2.88 11.26
CA GLU A 302 -2.45 -2.87 11.86
C GLU A 302 -2.38 -2.59 13.37
N ARG A 303 -1.46 -3.26 14.07
CA ARG A 303 -1.28 -3.08 15.51
C ARG A 303 -0.89 -1.65 15.88
N LEU A 304 0.04 -1.04 15.12
CA LEU A 304 0.45 0.35 15.33
C LEU A 304 -0.65 1.32 14.94
N PHE A 305 -1.36 1.06 13.84
CA PHE A 305 -2.47 1.91 13.41
C PHE A 305 -3.61 1.94 14.44
N ARG A 306 -3.94 0.80 15.03
CA ARG A 306 -4.92 0.72 16.12
C ARG A 306 -4.49 1.57 17.32
N ARG A 307 -3.24 1.45 17.75
CA ARG A 307 -2.69 2.31 18.83
C ARG A 307 -2.71 3.78 18.48
N PHE A 308 -2.33 4.10 17.25
CA PHE A 308 -2.37 5.48 16.75
C PHE A 308 -3.80 6.05 16.83
N THR A 309 -4.80 5.31 16.37
CA THR A 309 -6.19 5.78 16.40
C THR A 309 -6.76 5.88 17.82
N GLU A 310 -6.42 4.94 18.70
CA GLU A 310 -6.79 4.96 20.11
C GLU A 310 -6.17 6.15 20.86
N ALA A 311 -4.95 6.57 20.50
CA ALA A 311 -4.26 7.68 21.15
C ALA A 311 -4.65 9.05 20.58
N ASN A 312 -4.87 9.15 19.26
CA ASN A 312 -4.97 10.45 18.59
C ASN A 312 -6.37 10.79 18.07
N LEU A 313 -7.28 9.80 17.95
CA LEU A 313 -8.60 10.01 17.37
C LEU A 313 -9.74 9.82 18.38
N VAL A 314 -9.46 9.92 19.67
CA VAL A 314 -10.46 9.76 20.74
C VAL A 314 -11.54 10.83 20.62
N ASP A 315 -11.14 12.08 20.42
CA ASP A 315 -12.04 13.24 20.37
C ASP A 315 -12.84 13.34 19.07
N PHE A 316 -12.47 12.54 18.06
CA PHE A 316 -13.16 12.51 16.78
C PHE A 316 -14.30 11.49 16.80
N ALA A 317 -15.54 11.95 16.74
CA ALA A 317 -16.73 11.09 16.77
C ALA A 317 -16.82 10.18 15.52
N GLY A 318 -17.36 8.98 15.71
CA GLY A 318 -17.62 8.00 14.64
C GLY A 318 -16.44 7.07 14.33
N PRO A 319 -16.68 5.98 13.57
CA PRO A 319 -15.71 4.95 13.26
C PRO A 319 -14.82 5.27 12.06
N GLU A 320 -15.17 6.31 11.27
CA GLU A 320 -14.48 6.64 10.04
C GLU A 320 -13.01 7.02 10.31
N GLY A 321 -12.12 6.49 9.51
CA GLY A 321 -10.67 6.72 9.65
C GLY A 321 -10.00 5.92 10.76
N LYS A 322 -10.71 5.10 11.55
CA LYS A 322 -10.18 4.42 12.72
C LYS A 322 -9.76 2.96 12.47
N THR A 323 -10.04 2.43 11.29
CA THR A 323 -9.67 1.08 10.88
C THR A 323 -8.92 1.10 9.55
N ILE A 324 -8.20 0.01 9.26
CA ILE A 324 -7.41 -0.14 8.04
C ILE A 324 -7.71 -1.47 7.38
N THR A 325 -7.88 -1.43 6.07
CA THR A 325 -8.01 -2.63 5.24
C THR A 325 -6.73 -2.81 4.42
N MET A 326 -6.24 -4.05 4.33
CA MET A 326 -5.03 -4.38 3.59
C MET A 326 -5.26 -5.53 2.61
N ALA A 327 -4.39 -5.64 1.60
CA ALA A 327 -4.35 -6.78 0.69
C ALA A 327 -2.92 -7.14 0.32
N LEU A 328 -2.60 -8.42 0.40
CA LEU A 328 -1.33 -9.00 -0.04
C LEU A 328 -1.55 -9.86 -1.27
N ALA A 329 -0.98 -9.46 -2.41
CA ALA A 329 -0.89 -10.27 -3.63
C ALA A 329 0.51 -10.85 -3.76
N LEU A 330 0.60 -12.15 -4.04
CA LEU A 330 1.85 -12.84 -4.33
C LEU A 330 2.12 -12.85 -5.84
N ALA A 331 3.39 -12.79 -6.23
CA ALA A 331 3.79 -12.96 -7.62
C ALA A 331 3.36 -14.34 -8.14
N PRO A 332 2.64 -14.42 -9.26
CA PRO A 332 2.14 -15.69 -9.80
C PRO A 332 3.26 -16.54 -10.42
N ALA A 333 4.37 -15.92 -10.82
CA ALA A 333 5.54 -16.53 -11.42
C ALA A 333 6.78 -15.67 -11.11
N GLU A 334 7.97 -16.21 -11.30
CA GLU A 334 9.24 -15.53 -11.03
C GLU A 334 9.46 -14.30 -11.91
N ASP A 335 8.97 -14.31 -13.14
CA ASP A 335 9.05 -13.24 -14.13
C ASP A 335 7.89 -12.22 -14.07
N ALA A 336 7.02 -12.32 -13.06
CA ALA A 336 5.93 -11.39 -12.89
C ALA A 336 6.46 -9.96 -12.69
N SER A 337 5.89 -8.99 -13.41
CA SER A 337 6.28 -7.59 -13.25
C SER A 337 5.73 -7.00 -11.94
N LEU A 338 6.49 -6.12 -11.31
CA LEU A 338 6.08 -5.42 -10.08
C LEU A 338 4.74 -4.70 -10.28
N GLY A 339 4.55 -4.02 -11.42
CA GLY A 339 3.29 -3.34 -11.75
C GLY A 339 2.09 -4.26 -11.79
N SER A 340 2.23 -5.49 -12.36
CA SER A 340 1.10 -6.44 -12.42
C SER A 340 0.69 -6.96 -11.04
N VAL A 341 1.65 -7.21 -10.15
CA VAL A 341 1.36 -7.66 -8.78
C VAL A 341 0.81 -6.51 -7.93
N PHE A 342 1.30 -5.29 -8.16
CA PHE A 342 0.77 -4.07 -7.53
C PHE A 342 -0.69 -3.82 -7.91
N GLU A 343 -1.04 -3.94 -9.19
CA GLU A 343 -2.41 -3.83 -9.68
C GLU A 343 -3.32 -4.92 -9.09
N GLU A 344 -2.83 -6.18 -9.02
CA GLU A 344 -3.60 -7.26 -8.40
C GLU A 344 -3.84 -7.00 -6.92
N ALA A 345 -2.83 -6.51 -6.17
CA ALA A 345 -3.01 -6.11 -4.77
C ALA A 345 -4.07 -5.01 -4.62
N GLY A 346 -4.09 -4.01 -5.51
CA GLY A 346 -5.12 -2.97 -5.56
C GLY A 346 -6.51 -3.53 -5.81
N ARG A 347 -6.68 -4.39 -6.81
CA ARG A 347 -7.98 -5.05 -7.10
C ARG A 347 -8.49 -5.87 -5.90
N ARG A 348 -7.59 -6.53 -5.16
CA ARG A 348 -7.95 -7.30 -3.96
C ARG A 348 -8.31 -6.41 -2.78
N LEU A 349 -7.61 -5.28 -2.62
CA LEU A 349 -7.92 -4.27 -1.62
C LEU A 349 -9.32 -3.69 -1.84
N GLU A 350 -9.65 -3.28 -3.05
CA GLU A 350 -10.98 -2.77 -3.39
C GLU A 350 -12.09 -3.83 -3.18
N ALA A 351 -11.82 -5.07 -3.56
CA ALA A 351 -12.75 -6.17 -3.32
C ALA A 351 -12.97 -6.43 -1.81
N ALA A 352 -11.92 -6.34 -1.00
CA ALA A 352 -12.03 -6.48 0.45
C ALA A 352 -12.85 -5.33 1.06
N LYS A 353 -12.57 -4.08 0.68
CA LYS A 353 -13.30 -2.88 1.13
C LYS A 353 -14.78 -2.87 0.75
N SER A 354 -15.13 -3.48 -0.39
CA SER A 354 -16.52 -3.56 -0.85
C SER A 354 -17.36 -4.59 -0.09
N THR A 355 -16.72 -5.57 0.54
CA THR A 355 -17.40 -6.65 1.28
C THR A 355 -17.44 -6.36 2.77
N ASP A 356 -16.28 -6.20 3.37
CA ASP A 356 -16.08 -5.91 4.78
C ASP A 356 -14.86 -4.96 4.88
N LYS A 357 -14.87 -4.08 5.87
CA LYS A 357 -13.75 -3.22 6.21
C LYS A 357 -13.08 -3.75 7.47
N ASP A 358 -11.96 -3.13 7.90
CA ASP A 358 -11.19 -3.61 9.06
C ASP A 358 -10.71 -5.07 8.88
N CYS A 359 -10.11 -5.34 7.72
CA CYS A 359 -9.78 -6.70 7.30
C CYS A 359 -8.51 -6.76 6.44
N ILE A 360 -8.01 -7.97 6.24
CA ILE A 360 -6.93 -8.27 5.29
C ILE A 360 -7.35 -9.31 4.26
N TRP A 361 -7.08 -9.04 2.98
CA TRP A 361 -7.11 -10.07 1.94
C TRP A 361 -5.75 -10.76 1.87
N LEU A 362 -5.73 -12.06 2.12
CA LEU A 362 -4.52 -12.87 2.20
C LEU A 362 -4.77 -14.28 1.67
N LEU A 363 -3.87 -14.81 0.82
CA LEU A 363 -3.87 -16.19 0.33
C LEU A 363 -5.25 -16.66 -0.18
N GLY A 364 -5.92 -15.76 -0.90
CA GLY A 364 -7.21 -16.04 -1.54
C GLY A 364 -8.44 -15.92 -0.63
N ARG A 365 -8.34 -15.27 0.52
CA ARG A 365 -9.46 -14.99 1.45
C ARG A 365 -9.35 -13.64 2.12
N THR A 366 -10.49 -13.01 2.37
CA THR A 366 -10.61 -11.88 3.29
C THR A 366 -10.81 -12.41 4.71
N LEU A 367 -10.06 -11.88 5.66
CA LEU A 367 -10.15 -12.17 7.09
C LEU A 367 -10.28 -10.86 7.86
N GLU A 368 -11.17 -10.81 8.84
CA GLU A 368 -11.11 -9.79 9.88
C GLU A 368 -9.79 -9.93 10.66
N TRP A 369 -9.24 -8.85 11.19
CA TRP A 369 -7.95 -8.89 11.90
C TRP A 369 -7.91 -9.88 13.08
N LYS A 370 -9.04 -10.08 13.75
CA LYS A 370 -9.16 -11.13 14.77
C LYS A 370 -9.01 -12.54 14.18
N GLN A 371 -9.62 -12.79 13.05
CA GLN A 371 -9.50 -14.08 12.34
C GLN A 371 -8.10 -14.29 11.76
N PHE A 372 -7.39 -13.23 11.45
CA PHE A 372 -6.00 -13.29 11.02
C PHE A 372 -5.10 -13.81 12.15
N SER A 373 -5.30 -13.36 13.39
CA SER A 373 -4.58 -13.90 14.54
C SER A 373 -4.88 -15.39 14.74
N ASP A 374 -6.16 -15.80 14.65
CA ASP A 374 -6.54 -17.22 14.71
C ASP A 374 -5.87 -18.05 13.61
N ALA A 375 -5.72 -17.48 12.39
CA ALA A 375 -5.04 -18.13 11.28
C ALA A 375 -3.54 -18.30 11.53
N ALA A 376 -2.89 -17.31 12.16
CA ALA A 376 -1.47 -17.38 12.52
C ALA A 376 -1.21 -18.48 13.57
N ASP A 377 -2.02 -18.53 14.63
CA ASP A 377 -1.91 -19.57 15.68
C ASP A 377 -2.13 -20.97 15.08
N LEU A 378 -3.12 -21.11 14.21
CA LEU A 378 -3.40 -22.38 13.55
C LEU A 378 -2.27 -22.77 12.57
N LYS A 379 -1.66 -21.82 11.86
CA LYS A 379 -0.49 -22.04 11.01
C LYS A 379 0.68 -22.61 11.84
N ASP A 380 0.96 -22.00 13.00
CA ASP A 380 2.03 -22.48 13.88
C ASP A 380 1.76 -23.89 14.40
N LEU A 381 0.52 -24.19 14.76
CA LEU A 381 0.11 -25.53 15.16
C LEU A 381 0.28 -26.56 14.03
N LEU A 382 -0.03 -26.18 12.79
CA LEU A 382 0.16 -27.01 11.60
C LEU A 382 1.65 -27.26 11.33
N LEU A 383 2.50 -26.24 11.44
CA LEU A 383 3.95 -26.41 11.25
C LEU A 383 4.57 -27.29 12.31
N ARG A 384 4.15 -27.20 13.56
CA ARG A 384 4.63 -28.08 14.64
C ARG A 384 4.36 -29.56 14.38
N MET A 385 3.34 -29.90 13.58
CA MET A 385 3.15 -31.28 13.14
C MET A 385 4.33 -31.77 12.28
N VAL A 386 4.93 -30.88 11.48
CA VAL A 386 6.10 -31.22 10.66
C VAL A 386 7.37 -31.19 11.51
N THR A 387 7.61 -30.10 12.25
CA THR A 387 8.87 -29.86 12.97
C THR A 387 9.03 -30.74 14.21
N ASP A 388 8.00 -30.83 15.05
CA ASP A 388 8.07 -31.48 16.37
C ASP A 388 7.75 -32.96 16.27
N PHE A 389 6.91 -33.38 15.33
CA PHE A 389 6.43 -34.75 15.20
C PHE A 389 6.91 -35.48 13.92
N GLY A 390 7.68 -34.81 13.08
CA GLY A 390 8.26 -35.40 11.86
C GLY A 390 7.21 -35.85 10.83
N VAL A 391 6.03 -35.21 10.83
CA VAL A 391 4.97 -35.52 9.86
C VAL A 391 5.37 -34.95 8.50
N SER A 392 5.21 -35.74 7.43
CA SER A 392 5.48 -35.27 6.07
C SER A 392 4.61 -34.04 5.72
N ALA A 393 5.20 -32.99 5.17
CA ALA A 393 4.48 -31.80 4.70
C ALA A 393 3.38 -32.11 3.66
N GLN A 394 3.36 -33.32 3.07
CA GLN A 394 2.32 -33.74 2.13
C GLN A 394 0.90 -33.61 2.72
N TYR A 395 0.73 -33.78 4.03
CA TYR A 395 -0.58 -33.65 4.66
C TYR A 395 -1.15 -32.23 4.55
N LEU A 396 -0.29 -31.19 4.50
CA LEU A 396 -0.72 -29.80 4.29
C LEU A 396 -1.32 -29.64 2.88
N ARG A 397 -0.67 -30.19 1.85
CA ARG A 397 -1.18 -30.21 0.47
C ARG A 397 -2.52 -30.92 0.37
N ASP A 398 -2.64 -32.06 1.03
CA ASP A 398 -3.88 -32.85 1.05
C ASP A 398 -5.04 -32.10 1.74
N LEU A 399 -4.76 -31.39 2.83
CA LEU A 399 -5.75 -30.54 3.52
C LEU A 399 -6.12 -29.31 2.69
N CYS A 400 -5.15 -28.65 2.05
CA CYS A 400 -5.41 -27.54 1.12
C CYS A 400 -6.32 -28.00 -0.04
N GLY A 401 -6.13 -29.21 -0.55
CA GLY A 401 -6.97 -29.81 -1.59
C GLY A 401 -8.45 -29.83 -1.21
N ILE A 402 -8.79 -30.10 0.06
CA ILE A 402 -10.19 -30.07 0.53
C ILE A 402 -10.79 -28.68 0.37
N TYR A 403 -10.06 -27.63 0.74
CA TYR A 403 -10.52 -26.23 0.63
C TYR A 403 -10.62 -25.76 -0.83
N ARG A 404 -9.73 -26.19 -1.70
CA ARG A 404 -9.76 -25.86 -3.14
C ARG A 404 -10.93 -26.50 -3.86
N GLU A 405 -11.22 -27.79 -3.58
CA GLU A 405 -12.37 -28.50 -4.15
C GLU A 405 -13.72 -27.85 -3.78
N THR A 406 -13.83 -27.28 -2.56
CA THR A 406 -15.06 -26.61 -2.12
C THR A 406 -15.33 -25.32 -2.87
N GLN A 407 -14.28 -24.65 -3.38
CA GLN A 407 -14.45 -23.44 -4.18
C GLN A 407 -14.86 -23.71 -5.63
N SER A 408 -14.31 -24.75 -6.25
CA SER A 408 -14.53 -25.02 -7.69
C SER A 408 -15.93 -25.52 -8.00
N LYS A 409 -16.68 -26.03 -7.01
CA LYS A 409 -17.94 -26.74 -7.23
C LYS A 409 -19.23 -25.95 -7.03
N MET A 410 -19.19 -24.65 -6.69
CA MET A 410 -20.44 -23.99 -6.33
C MET A 410 -20.68 -22.63 -7.01
N SER A 411 -21.32 -22.66 -8.17
CA SER A 411 -22.29 -21.60 -8.45
C SER A 411 -23.49 -21.81 -7.49
N LYS A 412 -24.01 -20.75 -6.86
CA LYS A 412 -25.15 -20.83 -5.89
C LYS A 412 -26.39 -21.62 -6.42
N ARG A 413 -26.50 -21.78 -7.72
CA ARG A 413 -27.58 -22.50 -8.41
C ARG A 413 -27.37 -24.02 -8.45
N GLN A 414 -26.12 -24.47 -8.57
CA GLN A 414 -25.76 -25.90 -8.55
C GLN A 414 -25.76 -26.48 -7.14
N ALA A 415 -25.40 -25.70 -6.14
CA ALA A 415 -25.45 -26.11 -4.72
C ALA A 415 -26.86 -26.47 -4.24
N ARG A 416 -27.88 -25.76 -4.75
CA ARG A 416 -29.29 -26.09 -4.44
C ARG A 416 -29.80 -27.36 -5.14
N LYS A 417 -29.26 -27.74 -6.32
CA LYS A 417 -29.69 -28.96 -7.08
C LYS A 417 -28.99 -30.24 -6.61
N MET A 418 -27.82 -30.20 -5.98
CA MET A 418 -27.03 -31.38 -5.61
C MET A 418 -27.08 -31.75 -4.12
N GLY A 419 -28.10 -31.36 -3.39
CA GLY A 419 -28.28 -31.70 -1.98
C GLY A 419 -26.96 -31.47 -1.23
N GLY A 420 -26.76 -30.27 -0.67
CA GLY A 420 -25.48 -29.73 -0.19
C GLY A 420 -24.55 -30.80 0.40
N GLU A 421 -23.25 -30.74 0.06
CA GLU A 421 -22.27 -31.70 0.57
C GLU A 421 -22.42 -31.80 2.09
N ARG A 422 -22.70 -33.02 2.54
CA ARG A 422 -23.00 -33.27 3.95
C ARG A 422 -21.77 -32.92 4.78
N PRO A 423 -21.87 -32.05 5.80
CA PRO A 423 -20.75 -31.56 6.60
C PRO A 423 -19.82 -32.65 7.16
N TRP A 424 -20.38 -33.83 7.48
CA TRP A 424 -19.63 -34.98 7.98
C TRP A 424 -18.60 -35.54 6.98
N ARG A 425 -18.71 -35.28 5.66
CA ARG A 425 -17.73 -35.73 4.67
C ARG A 425 -16.39 -35.01 4.85
N TYR A 426 -16.41 -33.70 5.11
CA TYR A 426 -15.18 -32.93 5.39
C TYR A 426 -14.51 -33.44 6.68
N HIS A 427 -15.29 -33.63 7.72
CA HIS A 427 -14.78 -34.17 8.99
C HIS A 427 -14.12 -35.52 8.79
N ARG A 428 -14.75 -36.45 8.03
CA ARG A 428 -14.14 -37.76 7.73
C ARG A 428 -12.85 -37.62 6.91
N ARG A 429 -12.82 -36.75 5.90
CA ARG A 429 -11.63 -36.56 5.05
C ARG A 429 -10.48 -35.97 5.86
N ILE A 430 -10.71 -34.93 6.65
CA ILE A 430 -9.70 -34.31 7.53
C ILE A 430 -9.18 -35.35 8.52
N ARG A 431 -10.09 -36.09 9.21
CA ARG A 431 -9.66 -37.15 10.13
C ARG A 431 -8.82 -38.22 9.44
N ARG A 432 -9.15 -38.61 8.22
CA ARG A 432 -8.38 -39.60 7.46
C ARG A 432 -6.98 -39.09 7.15
N ILE A 433 -6.86 -37.87 6.64
CA ILE A 433 -5.56 -37.25 6.34
C ILE A 433 -4.71 -37.16 7.63
N LEU A 434 -5.25 -36.61 8.69
CA LEU A 434 -4.54 -36.49 9.97
C LEU A 434 -4.25 -37.83 10.65
N SER A 435 -5.00 -38.91 10.34
CA SER A 435 -4.73 -40.24 10.84
C SER A 435 -3.69 -40.99 10.02
N ALA A 436 -3.57 -40.67 8.73
CA ALA A 436 -2.52 -41.18 7.84
C ALA A 436 -1.16 -40.51 8.09
N ALA A 437 -1.17 -39.29 8.60
CA ALA A 437 0.00 -38.56 9.07
C ALA A 437 0.51 -39.24 10.37
N ARG A 438 1.50 -40.14 10.25
CA ARG A 438 2.01 -40.92 11.39
C ARG A 438 3.12 -40.18 12.12
N PRO A 439 3.04 -40.00 13.43
CA PRO A 439 4.15 -39.51 14.23
C PRO A 439 5.19 -40.60 14.47
N PHE A 440 6.40 -40.21 14.88
CA PHE A 440 7.38 -41.11 15.43
C PHE A 440 6.78 -41.95 16.58
N SER A 441 7.22 -43.18 16.70
CA SER A 441 6.89 -44.05 17.85
C SER A 441 7.64 -43.55 19.08
N GLY A 442 6.92 -43.02 20.11
CA GLY A 442 7.54 -42.57 21.35
C GLY A 442 6.55 -41.88 22.31
N PRO A 443 7.04 -41.36 23.46
CA PRO A 443 6.22 -40.74 24.50
C PRO A 443 5.41 -39.52 24.04
N ALA A 444 5.76 -38.88 22.95
CA ALA A 444 5.02 -37.75 22.33
C ALA A 444 3.65 -38.13 21.73
N ARG A 445 3.26 -39.42 21.75
CA ARG A 445 1.98 -39.88 21.15
C ARG A 445 0.74 -39.23 21.77
N GLY A 446 0.76 -38.97 23.08
CA GLY A 446 -0.32 -38.29 23.76
C GLY A 446 -0.49 -36.83 23.34
N ASP A 447 0.61 -36.10 23.19
CA ASP A 447 0.61 -34.69 22.79
C ASP A 447 0.24 -34.55 21.32
N TYR A 448 0.71 -35.47 20.47
CA TYR A 448 0.25 -35.57 19.08
C TYR A 448 -1.26 -35.74 18.97
N GLN A 449 -1.86 -36.62 19.78
CA GLN A 449 -3.33 -36.82 19.78
C GLN A 449 -4.09 -35.59 20.22
N LYS A 450 -3.61 -34.87 21.26
CA LYS A 450 -4.20 -33.61 21.72
C LYS A 450 -4.15 -32.57 20.61
N MET A 451 -2.98 -32.38 20.00
CA MET A 451 -2.78 -31.45 18.88
C MET A 451 -3.67 -31.78 17.68
N ARG A 452 -3.76 -33.04 17.28
CA ARG A 452 -4.65 -33.49 16.20
C ARG A 452 -6.13 -33.17 16.48
N THR A 453 -6.56 -33.33 17.73
CA THR A 453 -7.93 -33.03 18.16
C THR A 453 -8.18 -31.51 18.07
N ALA A 454 -7.24 -30.69 18.54
CA ALA A 454 -7.30 -29.24 18.42
C ALA A 454 -7.39 -28.80 16.94
N LEU A 455 -6.51 -29.31 16.07
CA LEU A 455 -6.53 -29.01 14.63
C LEU A 455 -7.88 -29.34 13.97
N ILE A 456 -8.49 -30.46 14.30
CA ILE A 456 -9.82 -30.82 13.78
C ILE A 456 -10.86 -29.80 14.24
N ALA A 457 -10.85 -29.41 15.51
CA ALA A 457 -11.79 -28.44 16.08
C ALA A 457 -11.61 -27.04 15.42
N ASP A 458 -10.37 -26.62 15.17
CA ASP A 458 -10.05 -25.31 14.59
C ASP A 458 -10.35 -25.24 13.09
N LEU A 459 -10.15 -26.32 12.35
CA LEU A 459 -10.47 -26.39 10.92
C LEU A 459 -11.98 -26.45 10.64
N ILE A 460 -12.77 -27.16 11.47
CA ILE A 460 -14.16 -27.48 11.20
C ILE A 460 -15.13 -26.79 12.18
N GLY A 461 -14.64 -26.34 13.34
CA GLY A 461 -15.46 -25.81 14.43
C GLY A 461 -15.93 -26.91 15.41
N ARG A 462 -16.30 -26.49 16.61
CA ARG A 462 -16.68 -27.37 17.71
C ARG A 462 -18.16 -27.77 17.70
N SER A 463 -18.98 -27.10 16.88
CA SER A 463 -20.43 -27.34 16.83
C SER A 463 -20.77 -28.51 15.91
N ALA A 464 -21.46 -29.52 16.42
CA ALA A 464 -21.94 -30.67 15.65
C ALA A 464 -23.05 -30.31 14.62
N VAL A 465 -23.70 -29.16 14.79
CA VAL A 465 -24.90 -28.78 14.02
C VAL A 465 -24.55 -28.04 12.72
N THR A 466 -23.44 -27.27 12.71
CA THR A 466 -23.02 -26.50 11.53
C THR A 466 -21.53 -26.65 11.28
N VAL A 467 -21.15 -27.75 10.63
CA VAL A 467 -19.74 -27.95 10.23
C VAL A 467 -19.48 -27.12 8.97
N LYS A 468 -18.84 -25.95 9.13
CA LYS A 468 -18.34 -25.15 8.03
C LYS A 468 -16.82 -25.06 8.15
N LEU A 469 -16.12 -25.22 7.02
CA LEU A 469 -14.71 -24.92 6.95
C LEU A 469 -14.52 -23.41 7.24
N ARG A 470 -13.69 -23.08 8.24
CA ARG A 470 -13.45 -21.71 8.64
C ARG A 470 -12.59 -20.98 7.59
N PRO A 471 -12.87 -19.73 7.24
CA PRO A 471 -12.01 -18.95 6.35
C PRO A 471 -10.55 -18.89 6.83
N ALA A 472 -10.35 -18.67 8.14
CA ALA A 472 -9.04 -18.68 8.79
C ALA A 472 -8.27 -20.00 8.57
N GLY A 473 -8.96 -21.15 8.60
CA GLY A 473 -8.36 -22.46 8.36
C GLY A 473 -7.76 -22.61 6.97
N ARG A 474 -8.36 -21.98 5.95
CA ARG A 474 -7.80 -21.98 4.60
C ARG A 474 -6.49 -21.20 4.55
N VAL A 475 -6.50 -19.98 5.08
CA VAL A 475 -5.31 -19.11 5.11
C VAL A 475 -4.20 -19.78 5.90
N ALA A 476 -4.50 -20.33 7.08
CA ALA A 476 -3.53 -21.04 7.91
C ALA A 476 -2.87 -22.22 7.17
N LEU A 477 -3.66 -23.02 6.43
CA LEU A 477 -3.16 -24.17 5.68
C LEU A 477 -2.28 -23.74 4.49
N GLU A 478 -2.71 -22.75 3.69
CA GLU A 478 -1.89 -22.25 2.58
C GLU A 478 -0.62 -21.57 3.10
N TRP A 479 -0.72 -20.82 4.20
CA TRP A 479 0.44 -20.21 4.85
C TRP A 479 1.42 -21.27 5.39
N ALA A 480 0.94 -22.28 6.13
CA ALA A 480 1.77 -23.38 6.60
C ALA A 480 2.41 -24.16 5.44
N ARG A 481 1.67 -24.40 4.34
CA ARG A 481 2.20 -25.03 3.13
C ARG A 481 3.35 -24.23 2.52
N LEU A 482 3.16 -22.94 2.30
CA LEU A 482 4.20 -22.04 1.77
C LEU A 482 5.43 -22.00 2.68
N SER A 483 5.22 -21.98 4.00
CA SER A 483 6.33 -21.97 4.97
C SER A 483 7.08 -23.31 5.05
N ALA A 484 6.45 -24.44 4.68
CA ALA A 484 7.05 -25.76 4.70
C ALA A 484 7.69 -26.17 3.35
N GLU A 485 7.48 -25.42 2.29
CA GLU A 485 8.12 -25.58 1.00
C GLU A 485 9.48 -24.85 1.04
N ALA A 486 10.55 -25.56 1.44
CA ALA A 486 11.93 -25.10 1.42
C ALA A 486 12.69 -25.74 0.25
#